data_682b4615bc5992f872bd66e771d470e3
#
_entry.id   682b4615bc5992f872bd66e771d470e3
#
_cell.length_a   1.000
_cell.length_b   1.000
_cell.length_c   1.000
_cell.angle_alpha   90.00
_cell.angle_beta   90.00
_cell.angle_gamma   90.00
#
_symmetry.space_group_name_H-M   'P 1'
#
loop_
_entity.id
_entity.type
_entity.pdbx_description
1 polymer ?
#
loop_
_entity_poly.entity_id
_entity_poly.type
_entity_poly.pdbx_seq_one_letter_code
_entity_poly.pdbx_strand_id
1 'polypeptide(L)'
;TREENYQYARGPGGLDIYALTDHEWQVDPDGIDEYLGLAETHNEDGRLVCLPAFEHTSLLYGHRNIYFSGPGGTVVNATRPWGRPTMEPGESLYPRQLFTELDALQVPYLSVPHHPSAASHPFDWRHYDPAHDRLVEVYSCWGTSEYYGDKPRGVSDRYRSLTARDALDRGCHVGMIASSDGHDGHPGNAQSPLVK
;
A
#
# COMPACT_ATOMS: atom_id res chain seq x y z
N THR A 1 9.35 -15.38 -6.67
CA THR A 1 9.91 -14.21 -7.37
C THR A 1 8.81 -13.21 -7.71
N ARG A 2 9.17 -11.96 -7.98
CA ARG A 2 8.24 -10.90 -8.43
C ARG A 2 7.53 -11.31 -9.73
N GLU A 3 8.28 -11.85 -10.66
CA GLU A 3 7.76 -12.38 -11.93
C GLU A 3 6.67 -13.44 -11.71
N GLU A 4 6.89 -14.39 -10.81
CA GLU A 4 5.91 -15.45 -10.49
C GLU A 4 4.63 -14.87 -9.88
N ASN A 5 4.71 -13.75 -9.13
CA ASN A 5 3.52 -13.07 -8.61
C ASN A 5 2.64 -12.52 -9.74
N TYR A 6 3.22 -11.87 -10.75
CA TYR A 6 2.48 -11.41 -11.93
C TYR A 6 1.87 -12.57 -12.72
N GLN A 7 2.64 -13.65 -12.91
CA GLN A 7 2.15 -14.84 -13.59
C GLN A 7 0.99 -15.50 -12.83
N TYR A 8 1.09 -15.56 -11.50
CA TYR A 8 0.02 -16.07 -10.66
C TYR A 8 -1.24 -15.18 -10.72
N ALA A 9 -1.08 -13.88 -10.60
CA ALA A 9 -2.18 -12.91 -10.68
C ALA A 9 -2.98 -13.08 -11.97
N ARG A 10 -2.26 -13.19 -13.10
CA ARG A 10 -2.84 -13.40 -14.43
C ARG A 10 -3.50 -14.75 -14.61
N GLY A 11 -2.89 -15.80 -14.08
CA GLY A 11 -3.28 -17.20 -14.28
C GLY A 11 -4.20 -17.70 -13.16
N PRO A 12 -3.66 -18.41 -12.16
CA PRO A 12 -4.46 -19.01 -11.09
C PRO A 12 -5.26 -18.00 -10.26
N GLY A 13 -4.72 -16.80 -10.04
CA GLY A 13 -5.38 -15.73 -9.30
C GLY A 13 -6.58 -15.14 -10.02
N GLY A 14 -6.60 -15.20 -11.35
CA GLY A 14 -7.72 -14.73 -12.17
C GLY A 14 -8.04 -13.25 -11.98
N LEU A 15 -7.04 -12.44 -11.65
CA LEU A 15 -7.22 -11.01 -11.39
C LEU A 15 -7.38 -10.23 -12.70
N ASP A 16 -8.15 -9.17 -12.65
CA ASP A 16 -8.29 -8.19 -13.73
C ASP A 16 -7.37 -6.98 -13.52
N ILE A 17 -7.02 -6.69 -12.25
CA ILE A 17 -6.10 -5.61 -11.87
C ILE A 17 -5.11 -6.16 -10.86
N TYR A 18 -3.83 -5.84 -11.04
CA TYR A 18 -2.78 -6.24 -10.12
C TYR A 18 -1.75 -5.13 -9.93
N ALA A 19 -1.27 -4.99 -8.69
CA ALA A 19 -0.12 -4.17 -8.36
C ALA A 19 0.74 -4.91 -7.34
N LEU A 20 2.02 -5.01 -7.61
CA LEU A 20 3.01 -5.49 -6.65
C LEU A 20 3.44 -4.32 -5.78
N THR A 21 3.23 -4.44 -4.48
CA THR A 21 3.50 -3.40 -3.48
C THR A 21 4.51 -3.88 -2.45
N ASP A 22 5.71 -4.26 -2.92
CA ASP A 22 6.80 -4.56 -2.00
C ASP A 22 7.08 -3.33 -1.13
N HIS A 23 7.47 -3.57 0.13
CA HIS A 23 7.97 -2.48 0.98
C HIS A 23 9.14 -1.76 0.31
N GLU A 24 9.16 -0.45 0.37
CA GLU A 24 10.18 0.37 -0.29
C GLU A 24 11.62 -0.05 0.05
N TRP A 25 11.87 -0.49 1.29
CA TRP A 25 13.18 -0.93 1.75
C TRP A 25 13.60 -2.32 1.20
N GLN A 26 12.68 -3.05 0.57
CA GLN A 26 12.97 -4.33 -0.13
C GLN A 26 13.31 -4.12 -1.62
N VAL A 27 13.11 -2.91 -2.12
CA VAL A 27 13.45 -2.56 -3.49
C VAL A 27 14.89 -2.07 -3.54
N ASP A 28 15.72 -2.69 -4.37
CA ASP A 28 17.09 -2.25 -4.60
C ASP A 28 17.05 -0.83 -5.23
N PRO A 29 17.73 0.16 -4.65
CA PRO A 29 17.79 1.50 -5.23
C PRO A 29 18.28 1.54 -6.68
N ASP A 30 19.21 0.67 -7.05
CA ASP A 30 19.73 0.57 -8.42
C ASP A 30 18.78 -0.21 -9.36
N GLY A 31 17.75 -0.87 -8.81
CA GLY A 31 16.77 -1.68 -9.54
C GLY A 31 15.33 -1.12 -9.56
N ILE A 32 15.12 0.14 -9.17
CA ILE A 32 13.78 0.74 -9.10
C ILE A 32 13.08 0.72 -10.47
N ASP A 33 13.77 1.09 -11.53
CA ASP A 33 13.20 1.11 -12.88
C ASP A 33 12.79 -0.30 -13.34
N GLU A 34 13.61 -1.31 -13.05
CA GLU A 34 13.30 -2.72 -13.33
C GLU A 34 12.07 -3.17 -12.52
N TYR A 35 12.04 -2.84 -11.24
CA TYR A 35 10.95 -3.19 -10.34
C TYR A 35 9.61 -2.60 -10.79
N LEU A 36 9.53 -1.30 -11.03
CA LEU A 36 8.32 -0.63 -11.47
C LEU A 36 7.96 -1.02 -12.91
N GLY A 37 8.95 -1.26 -13.77
CA GLY A 37 8.78 -1.68 -15.17
C GLY A 37 8.17 -3.07 -15.33
N LEU A 38 8.19 -3.93 -14.30
CA LEU A 38 7.48 -5.21 -14.32
C LEU A 38 5.98 -5.03 -14.58
N ALA A 39 5.38 -3.96 -14.07
CA ALA A 39 3.98 -3.67 -14.32
C ALA A 39 3.68 -3.46 -15.82
N GLU A 40 4.52 -2.70 -16.52
CA GLU A 40 4.37 -2.53 -17.96
C GLU A 40 4.57 -3.83 -18.74
N THR A 41 5.58 -4.62 -18.33
CA THR A 41 5.89 -5.90 -18.97
C THR A 41 4.73 -6.89 -18.89
N HIS A 42 3.97 -6.85 -17.81
CA HIS A 42 2.86 -7.78 -17.56
C HIS A 42 1.49 -7.22 -17.86
N ASN A 43 1.39 -5.92 -18.18
CA ASN A 43 0.13 -5.31 -18.58
C ASN A 43 -0.36 -5.90 -19.90
N GLU A 44 -1.61 -6.31 -19.94
CA GLU A 44 -2.23 -6.92 -21.14
C GLU A 44 -3.66 -6.39 -21.32
N ASP A 45 -3.85 -5.64 -22.39
CA ASP A 45 -5.14 -5.03 -22.72
C ASP A 45 -6.28 -6.06 -22.76
N GLY A 46 -7.34 -5.75 -22.01
CA GLY A 46 -8.52 -6.62 -21.93
C GLY A 46 -8.34 -7.88 -21.07
N ARG A 47 -7.17 -8.07 -20.44
CA ARG A 47 -6.92 -9.26 -19.62
C ARG A 47 -6.43 -8.94 -18.21
N LEU A 48 -5.40 -8.12 -18.06
CA LEU A 48 -4.81 -7.76 -16.77
C LEU A 48 -4.23 -6.36 -16.85
N VAL A 49 -4.77 -5.46 -16.03
CA VAL A 49 -4.19 -4.14 -15.82
C VAL A 49 -3.17 -4.23 -14.70
N CYS A 50 -1.92 -3.89 -15.00
CA CYS A 50 -0.86 -3.83 -14.01
C CYS A 50 -0.48 -2.39 -13.71
N LEU A 51 -0.43 -2.03 -12.42
CA LEU A 51 -0.03 -0.70 -11.97
C LEU A 51 1.36 -0.75 -11.34
N PRO A 52 2.30 0.12 -11.74
CA PRO A 52 3.53 0.31 -11.00
C PRO A 52 3.20 0.82 -9.59
N ALA A 53 3.76 0.18 -8.55
CA ALA A 53 3.37 0.50 -7.19
C ALA A 53 4.47 0.12 -6.18
N PHE A 54 4.36 0.64 -4.98
CA PHE A 54 5.15 0.24 -3.83
C PHE A 54 4.41 0.52 -2.52
N GLU A 55 4.85 -0.11 -1.43
CA GLU A 55 4.36 0.21 -0.09
C GLU A 55 5.33 1.13 0.63
N HIS A 56 4.89 2.33 0.96
CA HIS A 56 5.61 3.27 1.83
C HIS A 56 5.34 2.93 3.30
N THR A 57 6.36 2.43 3.99
CA THR A 57 6.26 1.78 5.30
C THR A 57 6.64 2.72 6.44
N SER A 58 5.77 3.65 6.78
CA SER A 58 5.99 4.53 7.94
C SER A 58 5.46 3.89 9.22
N LEU A 59 6.36 3.54 10.14
CA LEU A 59 5.96 2.99 11.45
C LEU A 59 5.29 4.02 12.36
N LEU A 60 5.49 5.32 12.11
CA LEU A 60 4.93 6.40 12.94
C LEU A 60 3.57 6.91 12.43
N TYR A 61 3.36 6.87 11.11
CA TYR A 61 2.20 7.49 10.47
C TYR A 61 1.31 6.50 9.73
N GLY A 62 1.64 5.21 9.81
CA GLY A 62 0.97 4.13 9.10
C GLY A 62 1.49 3.95 7.68
N HIS A 63 1.19 2.80 7.13
CA HIS A 63 1.60 2.42 5.78
C HIS A 63 0.69 3.02 4.72
N ARG A 64 1.23 3.23 3.55
CA ARG A 64 0.50 3.65 2.35
C ARG A 64 0.94 2.85 1.15
N ASN A 65 0.01 2.31 0.41
CA ASN A 65 0.30 1.81 -0.93
C ASN A 65 0.23 2.97 -1.92
N ILE A 66 1.28 3.15 -2.70
CA ILE A 66 1.38 4.16 -3.75
C ILE A 66 1.25 3.45 -5.09
N TYR A 67 0.27 3.88 -5.88
CA TYR A 67 -0.02 3.33 -7.22
C TYR A 67 0.15 4.44 -8.26
N PHE A 68 1.03 4.24 -9.23
CA PHE A 68 1.21 5.15 -10.34
C PHE A 68 0.28 4.80 -11.51
N SER A 69 -0.15 5.81 -12.25
CA SER A 69 -0.99 5.63 -13.45
C SER A 69 -0.23 5.06 -14.64
N GLY A 70 1.10 4.99 -14.57
CA GLY A 70 1.98 4.53 -15.63
C GLY A 70 3.45 4.73 -15.28
N PRO A 71 4.36 4.67 -16.26
CA PRO A 71 5.81 4.76 -16.07
C PRO A 71 6.26 6.13 -15.55
N GLY A 72 7.50 6.20 -15.06
CA GLY A 72 8.13 7.42 -14.56
C GLY A 72 7.91 7.66 -13.07
N GLY A 73 7.31 6.70 -12.35
CA GLY A 73 7.28 6.68 -10.90
C GLY A 73 8.65 6.40 -10.30
N THR A 74 8.76 6.55 -8.98
CA THR A 74 9.93 6.14 -8.20
C THR A 74 9.51 5.56 -6.87
N VAL A 75 10.45 4.93 -6.18
CA VAL A 75 10.24 4.41 -4.83
C VAL A 75 10.84 5.40 -3.84
N VAL A 76 10.00 5.94 -2.97
CA VAL A 76 10.41 6.88 -1.91
C VAL A 76 10.51 6.09 -0.60
N ASN A 77 11.69 6.07 -0.02
CA ASN A 77 11.93 5.35 1.22
C ASN A 77 11.33 6.11 2.41
N ALA A 78 10.62 5.39 3.28
CA ALA A 78 10.45 5.80 4.66
C ALA A 78 11.77 5.60 5.43
N THR A 79 11.89 6.16 6.62
CA THR A 79 13.02 5.83 7.50
C THR A 79 13.03 4.33 7.77
N ARG A 80 14.16 3.68 7.55
CA ARG A 80 14.32 2.23 7.77
C ARG A 80 13.81 1.83 9.15
N PRO A 81 12.90 0.83 9.24
CA PRO A 81 12.22 0.45 10.49
C PRO A 81 13.18 -0.05 11.59
N TRP A 82 14.41 -0.39 11.26
CA TRP A 82 15.31 -1.07 12.17
C TRP A 82 16.65 -0.34 12.33
N GLY A 83 16.68 0.67 13.20
CA GLY A 83 17.92 1.06 13.87
C GLY A 83 18.73 2.22 13.30
N ARG A 84 18.22 3.06 12.39
CA ARG A 84 18.91 4.30 12.02
C ARG A 84 18.22 5.52 12.64
N PRO A 85 18.91 6.30 13.48
CA PRO A 85 18.35 7.51 14.09
C PRO A 85 18.35 8.74 13.17
N THR A 86 18.93 8.65 11.97
CA THR A 86 19.06 9.77 11.02
C THR A 86 18.44 9.42 9.68
N MET A 87 17.66 10.35 9.13
CA MET A 87 17.16 10.28 7.75
C MET A 87 18.31 10.44 6.79
N GLU A 88 18.35 9.60 5.76
CA GLU A 88 19.22 9.78 4.61
C GLU A 88 18.53 10.67 3.56
N PRO A 89 19.27 11.33 2.65
CA PRO A 89 18.66 12.02 1.53
C PRO A 89 17.76 11.08 0.71
N GLY A 90 16.53 11.49 0.42
CA GLY A 90 15.54 10.68 -0.29
C GLY A 90 14.68 9.78 0.64
N GLU A 91 14.84 9.88 1.95
CA GLU A 91 13.92 9.27 2.92
C GLU A 91 12.85 10.26 3.36
N SER A 92 11.61 9.81 3.38
CA SER A 92 10.46 10.62 3.79
C SER A 92 9.86 10.09 5.09
N LEU A 93 10.11 10.79 6.19
CA LEU A 93 9.52 10.43 7.48
C LEU A 93 8.04 10.83 7.57
N TYR A 94 7.69 11.98 7.02
CA TYR A 94 6.36 12.54 7.12
C TYR A 94 5.56 12.36 5.84
N PRO A 95 4.27 12.05 5.89
CA PRO A 95 3.44 11.91 4.70
C PRO A 95 3.51 13.11 3.74
N ARG A 96 3.61 14.33 4.30
CA ARG A 96 3.75 15.54 3.50
C ARG A 96 5.05 15.58 2.68
N GLN A 97 6.14 15.04 3.19
CA GLN A 97 7.40 14.95 2.44
C GLN A 97 7.27 13.94 1.31
N LEU A 98 6.68 12.77 1.59
CA LEU A 98 6.37 11.77 0.58
C LEU A 98 5.59 12.40 -0.59
N PHE A 99 4.50 13.11 -0.30
CA PHE A 99 3.71 13.75 -1.34
C PHE A 99 4.46 14.84 -2.09
N THR A 100 5.31 15.62 -1.40
CA THR A 100 6.16 16.61 -2.07
C THR A 100 7.12 15.98 -3.08
N GLU A 101 7.71 14.84 -2.74
CA GLU A 101 8.62 14.12 -3.65
C GLU A 101 7.88 13.48 -4.81
N LEU A 102 6.73 12.85 -4.54
CA LEU A 102 5.91 12.22 -5.58
C LEU A 102 5.30 13.24 -6.54
N ASP A 103 4.83 14.39 -6.04
CA ASP A 103 4.28 15.47 -6.88
C ASP A 103 5.33 16.06 -7.82
N ALA A 104 6.60 16.11 -7.39
CA ALA A 104 7.70 16.60 -8.21
C ALA A 104 7.95 15.73 -9.46
N LEU A 105 7.53 14.47 -9.46
CA LEU A 105 7.64 13.57 -10.61
C LEU A 105 6.68 13.93 -11.73
N GLN A 106 5.59 14.65 -11.44
CA GLN A 106 4.50 14.95 -12.39
C GLN A 106 3.85 13.70 -13.02
N VAL A 107 3.98 12.54 -12.39
CA VAL A 107 3.29 11.31 -12.75
C VAL A 107 2.07 11.17 -11.85
N PRO A 108 0.84 11.03 -12.38
CA PRO A 108 -0.34 10.84 -11.55
C PRO A 108 -0.24 9.56 -10.70
N TYR A 109 -0.60 9.69 -9.44
CA TYR A 109 -0.61 8.57 -8.50
C TYR A 109 -1.80 8.61 -7.55
N LEU A 110 -2.05 7.49 -6.88
CA LEU A 110 -2.96 7.36 -5.75
C LEU A 110 -2.17 6.94 -4.52
N SER A 111 -2.44 7.57 -3.39
CA SER A 111 -2.03 7.11 -2.07
C SER A 111 -3.21 6.43 -1.40
N VAL A 112 -2.99 5.22 -0.91
CA VAL A 112 -4.03 4.44 -0.24
C VAL A 112 -3.56 4.07 1.16
N PRO A 113 -4.14 4.69 2.22
CA PRO A 113 -3.96 4.21 3.58
C PRO A 113 -4.20 2.72 3.67
N HIS A 114 -3.16 1.99 4.11
CA HIS A 114 -3.09 0.55 4.10
C HIS A 114 -3.30 0.00 5.51
N HIS A 115 -4.12 -1.04 5.69
CA HIS A 115 -4.51 -1.64 6.97
C HIS A 115 -4.57 -0.63 8.14
N PRO A 116 -5.38 0.43 8.06
CA PRO A 116 -5.25 1.63 8.90
C PRO A 116 -5.40 1.38 10.40
N SER A 117 -6.07 0.33 10.83
CA SER A 117 -6.24 -0.02 12.23
C SER A 117 -5.22 -1.06 12.75
N ALA A 118 -4.18 -1.39 11.96
CA ALA A 118 -3.16 -2.37 12.34
C ALA A 118 -2.42 -1.96 13.62
N ALA A 119 -2.26 -2.92 14.54
CA ALA A 119 -1.76 -2.65 15.87
C ALA A 119 -0.29 -2.22 15.94
N SER A 120 0.52 -2.69 15.02
CA SER A 120 1.96 -2.45 15.00
C SER A 120 2.34 -1.11 14.34
N HIS A 121 1.53 -0.63 13.40
CA HIS A 121 1.81 0.56 12.60
C HIS A 121 0.49 1.20 12.14
N PRO A 122 -0.31 1.72 13.08
CA PRO A 122 -1.63 2.26 12.80
C PRO A 122 -1.54 3.52 11.96
N PHE A 123 -2.50 3.70 11.06
CA PHE A 123 -2.58 4.91 10.26
C PHE A 123 -3.07 6.10 11.09
N ASP A 124 -2.33 7.19 11.04
CA ASP A 124 -2.72 8.42 11.75
C ASP A 124 -3.57 9.32 10.84
N TRP A 125 -4.89 9.30 11.00
CA TRP A 125 -5.84 10.09 10.24
C TRP A 125 -5.67 11.61 10.36
N ARG A 126 -4.84 12.10 11.29
CA ARG A 126 -4.45 13.52 11.34
C ARG A 126 -3.56 13.92 10.17
N HIS A 127 -2.97 12.95 9.50
CA HIS A 127 -2.13 13.11 8.31
C HIS A 127 -2.83 12.70 7.01
N TYR A 128 -4.17 12.59 7.06
CA TYR A 128 -4.98 12.42 5.85
C TYR A 128 -4.84 13.64 4.95
N ASP A 129 -4.56 13.39 3.68
CA ASP A 129 -4.49 14.42 2.65
C ASP A 129 -5.57 14.19 1.59
N PRO A 130 -6.59 15.08 1.49
CA PRO A 130 -7.70 14.87 0.56
C PRO A 130 -7.31 14.98 -0.91
N ALA A 131 -6.13 15.51 -1.24
CA ALA A 131 -5.63 15.55 -2.61
C ALA A 131 -5.07 14.19 -3.03
N HIS A 132 -4.48 13.44 -2.12
CA HIS A 132 -3.70 12.23 -2.40
C HIS A 132 -4.37 10.95 -1.87
N ASP A 133 -4.87 10.96 -0.63
CA ASP A 133 -5.51 9.81 0.02
C ASP A 133 -6.98 9.71 -0.41
N ARG A 134 -7.24 9.22 -1.63
CA ARG A 134 -8.59 9.11 -2.20
C ARG A 134 -9.32 7.83 -1.86
N LEU A 135 -8.60 6.82 -1.47
CA LEU A 135 -9.09 5.49 -1.12
C LEU A 135 -8.57 5.10 0.25
N VAL A 136 -9.18 4.09 0.86
CA VAL A 136 -8.69 3.42 2.06
C VAL A 136 -8.89 1.92 1.92
N GLU A 137 -7.93 1.14 2.34
CA GLU A 137 -8.07 -0.30 2.41
C GLU A 137 -8.87 -0.68 3.65
N VAL A 138 -10.00 -1.36 3.44
CA VAL A 138 -10.87 -1.83 4.53
C VAL A 138 -10.63 -3.29 4.91
N TYR A 139 -9.97 -4.07 4.05
CA TYR A 139 -9.71 -5.47 4.26
C TYR A 139 -8.49 -5.97 3.50
N SER A 140 -7.69 -6.81 4.18
CA SER A 140 -6.60 -7.57 3.56
C SER A 140 -6.38 -8.88 4.33
N CYS A 141 -5.27 -9.58 4.07
CA CYS A 141 -4.91 -10.77 4.86
C CYS A 141 -4.69 -10.46 6.35
N TRP A 142 -4.53 -9.21 6.74
CA TRP A 142 -4.42 -8.77 8.13
C TRP A 142 -5.76 -8.59 8.84
N GLY A 143 -6.87 -8.82 8.14
CA GLY A 143 -8.22 -8.67 8.65
C GLY A 143 -8.90 -7.38 8.24
N THR A 144 -9.99 -7.07 8.92
CA THR A 144 -10.81 -5.90 8.60
C THR A 144 -10.34 -4.65 9.34
N SER A 145 -10.36 -3.53 8.62
CA SER A 145 -10.20 -2.17 9.16
C SER A 145 -11.46 -1.32 8.94
N GLU A 146 -12.60 -1.94 8.65
CA GLU A 146 -13.85 -1.24 8.36
C GLU A 146 -14.37 -0.48 9.58
N TYR A 147 -14.62 -1.20 10.69
CA TYR A 147 -14.99 -0.59 11.97
C TYR A 147 -14.50 -1.43 13.16
N TYR A 148 -14.38 -0.82 14.32
CA TYR A 148 -13.91 -1.53 15.51
C TYR A 148 -14.87 -2.64 15.94
N GLY A 149 -14.32 -3.83 16.11
CA GLY A 149 -15.07 -5.02 16.51
C GLY A 149 -15.66 -5.81 15.34
N ASP A 150 -15.37 -5.43 14.09
CA ASP A 150 -15.74 -6.20 12.90
C ASP A 150 -14.99 -7.53 12.81
N LYS A 151 -15.45 -8.41 11.93
CA LYS A 151 -14.87 -9.74 11.71
C LYS A 151 -14.71 -10.03 10.21
N PRO A 152 -13.70 -10.81 9.82
CA PRO A 152 -12.73 -11.50 10.65
C PRO A 152 -11.73 -10.55 11.32
N ARG A 153 -11.43 -10.84 12.59
CA ARG A 153 -10.46 -10.09 13.36
C ARG A 153 -9.05 -10.49 12.94
N GLY A 154 -8.25 -9.50 12.58
CA GLY A 154 -6.82 -9.66 12.34
C GLY A 154 -6.00 -8.93 13.40
N VAL A 155 -4.77 -8.60 13.02
CA VAL A 155 -3.86 -7.75 13.81
C VAL A 155 -4.40 -6.33 13.96
N SER A 156 -5.40 -5.96 13.19
CA SER A 156 -5.99 -4.63 13.10
C SER A 156 -6.90 -4.23 14.28
N ASP A 157 -7.23 -5.15 15.18
CA ASP A 157 -8.32 -4.96 16.18
C ASP A 157 -7.94 -4.12 17.41
N ARG A 158 -6.77 -3.49 17.45
CA ARG A 158 -6.26 -2.87 18.68
C ARG A 158 -6.53 -1.37 18.84
N TYR A 159 -6.87 -0.63 17.80
CA TYR A 159 -7.07 0.81 17.89
C TYR A 159 -8.49 1.22 17.50
N ARG A 160 -9.24 1.68 18.51
CA ARG A 160 -10.66 2.05 18.38
C ARG A 160 -10.96 3.26 17.50
N SER A 161 -9.96 4.05 17.13
CA SER A 161 -10.19 5.35 16.48
C SER A 161 -9.45 5.50 15.16
N LEU A 162 -9.07 4.38 14.53
CA LEU A 162 -8.22 4.38 13.33
C LEU A 162 -8.81 3.56 12.17
N THR A 163 -10.07 3.16 12.29
CA THR A 163 -10.78 2.42 11.25
C THR A 163 -11.23 3.32 10.09
N ALA A 164 -11.64 2.73 8.98
CA ALA A 164 -12.23 3.48 7.87
C ALA A 164 -13.47 4.27 8.29
N ARG A 165 -14.32 3.69 9.16
CA ARG A 165 -15.46 4.40 9.74
C ARG A 165 -15.03 5.64 10.53
N ASP A 166 -13.98 5.54 11.33
CA ASP A 166 -13.45 6.69 12.08
C ASP A 166 -12.94 7.80 11.14
N ALA A 167 -12.39 7.42 9.98
CA ALA A 167 -12.03 8.38 8.94
C ALA A 167 -13.25 9.15 8.43
N LEU A 168 -14.32 8.43 8.08
CA LEU A 168 -15.58 9.04 7.61
C LEU A 168 -16.20 9.93 8.69
N ASP A 169 -16.21 9.50 9.95
CA ASP A 169 -16.72 10.26 11.08
C ASP A 169 -15.91 11.56 11.34
N ARG A 170 -14.65 11.59 10.91
CA ARG A 170 -13.77 12.78 10.92
C ARG A 170 -13.94 13.69 9.70
N GLY A 171 -14.78 13.30 8.75
CA GLY A 171 -15.03 14.03 7.50
C GLY A 171 -13.99 13.75 6.41
N CYS A 172 -13.21 12.66 6.50
CA CYS A 172 -12.38 12.23 5.39
C CYS A 172 -13.27 11.69 4.24
N HIS A 173 -13.02 12.13 3.03
CA HIS A 173 -13.76 11.70 1.84
C HIS A 173 -12.92 10.67 1.07
N VAL A 174 -13.10 9.40 1.42
CA VAL A 174 -12.37 8.27 0.85
C VAL A 174 -13.32 7.22 0.26
N GLY A 175 -12.96 6.66 -0.89
CA GLY A 175 -13.54 5.41 -1.37
C GLY A 175 -12.91 4.22 -0.63
N MET A 176 -13.53 3.06 -0.73
CA MET A 176 -13.07 1.85 -0.03
C MET A 176 -12.58 0.82 -1.04
N ILE A 177 -11.46 0.19 -0.73
CA ILE A 177 -10.92 -0.97 -1.46
C ILE A 177 -10.62 -2.10 -0.49
N ALA A 178 -10.46 -3.30 -1.05
CA ALA A 178 -9.87 -4.44 -0.36
C ALA A 178 -8.73 -4.99 -1.23
N SER A 179 -7.71 -5.51 -0.59
CA SER A 179 -6.58 -6.13 -1.27
C SER A 179 -6.24 -7.47 -0.62
N SER A 180 -5.27 -8.19 -1.17
CA SER A 180 -4.79 -9.41 -0.54
C SER A 180 -3.70 -9.13 0.49
N ASP A 181 -2.80 -8.19 0.23
CA ASP A 181 -1.59 -7.98 1.05
C ASP A 181 -0.89 -9.31 1.36
N GLY A 182 -0.87 -10.18 0.37
CA GLY A 182 -0.40 -11.56 0.52
C GLY A 182 1.11 -11.64 0.45
N HIS A 183 1.70 -12.36 1.42
CA HIS A 183 3.16 -12.56 1.52
C HIS A 183 3.57 -13.99 1.14
N ASP A 184 2.69 -14.73 0.47
CA ASP A 184 2.85 -16.14 0.13
C ASP A 184 3.02 -16.40 -1.38
N GLY A 185 3.10 -15.35 -2.18
CA GLY A 185 3.20 -15.46 -3.63
C GLY A 185 1.88 -15.81 -4.35
N HIS A 186 0.75 -15.67 -3.66
CA HIS A 186 -0.59 -15.95 -4.19
C HIS A 186 -1.46 -14.70 -4.20
N PRO A 187 -1.19 -13.72 -5.07
CA PRO A 187 -1.99 -12.49 -5.14
C PRO A 187 -3.47 -12.78 -5.37
N GLY A 188 -4.33 -12.03 -4.68
CA GLY A 188 -5.77 -12.28 -4.65
C GLY A 188 -6.21 -13.22 -3.51
N ASN A 189 -5.29 -13.90 -2.85
CA ASN A 189 -5.59 -14.70 -1.67
C ASN A 189 -5.54 -13.85 -0.40
N ALA A 190 -6.69 -13.39 0.07
CA ALA A 190 -6.81 -12.62 1.31
C ALA A 190 -7.01 -13.52 2.55
N GLN A 191 -6.86 -14.83 2.44
CA GLN A 191 -6.89 -15.74 3.58
C GLN A 191 -5.52 -15.77 4.24
N SER A 192 -5.41 -15.16 5.41
CA SER A 192 -4.21 -15.24 6.23
C SER A 192 -4.35 -16.34 7.29
N PRO A 193 -3.28 -17.10 7.55
CA PRO A 193 -3.22 -17.95 8.73
C PRO A 193 -3.25 -17.17 10.05
N LEU A 194 -3.06 -15.84 9.97
CA LEU A 194 -3.10 -14.91 11.11
C LEU A 194 -4.53 -14.44 11.44
N VAL A 195 -5.46 -14.59 10.52
CA VAL A 195 -6.89 -14.28 10.71
C VAL A 195 -7.63 -15.56 11.04
N LYS A 196 -7.97 -15.77 12.31
CA LYS A 196 -8.75 -16.90 12.79
C LYS A 196 -10.15 -16.47 13.21
#